data_7085e1f542752b29f80a87484f24797c
#
_entry.id   7085e1f542752b29f80a87484f24797c
#
_cell.length_a   1.000
_cell.length_b   1.000
_cell.length_c   1.000
_cell.angle_alpha   90.00
_cell.angle_beta   90.00
_cell.angle_gamma   90.00
#
_symmetry.space_group_name_H-M   'P 1'
#
loop_
_entity.id
_entity.type
_entity.pdbx_description
1 polymer ?
#
loop_
_entity_poly.entity_id
_entity_poly.type
_entity_poly.pdbx_seq_one_letter_code
_entity_poly.pdbx_strand_id
1 'polypeptide(L)'
;MENSKILIRNAAQIVTCHGDKARRGAEMSDLGVIEDGAVAMSDGVITHVGPTEEVLRDIHAEDYLEIRAENQAVLPGFVDSHTHFIFGGYREEEFSWRLRGDSYMSIMERGGGIVNTMKATRESDFDTLWDRGEERLDELFSMGVTTVEGKSGYGLDLQTELVQLRVMSDLNESHPMDVVSTFLGAHAVPPEFAGRTDDYVDYMIEEVLPAIRAEHTVTFCDVFCEKGVFSLEQSERLLRAARHHRFKLKMHADEIVPFGGAELAASLKCVSADHLLHISDTGIKRLARAGVVATLLPLTAFSLNEPYAPARKMIDAGCAVALASDLNPGSCFSASIPMMIALACIYMKMTPEEAVTALTINGAAAVERASEIGSISVGKRADVILLKYPSYKFLPYHVGMNLVDTVIKDGELYMM
;
A
#
# COMPACT_ATOMS: atom_id res chain seq x y z
N MET A 1 -14.47 -14.46 -23.28
CA MET A 1 -13.13 -14.83 -22.76
C MET A 1 -13.10 -16.34 -22.71
N GLU A 2 -12.17 -17.02 -23.41
CA GLU A 2 -11.96 -18.46 -23.23
C GLU A 2 -11.55 -18.68 -21.76
N ASN A 3 -12.10 -19.71 -21.12
CA ASN A 3 -11.77 -20.10 -19.74
C ASN A 3 -10.26 -20.27 -19.60
N SER A 4 -9.57 -19.28 -19.01
CA SER A 4 -8.12 -19.34 -18.83
C SER A 4 -7.81 -20.22 -17.63
N LYS A 5 -7.33 -21.44 -17.91
CA LYS A 5 -6.81 -22.33 -16.88
C LYS A 5 -5.30 -22.31 -16.92
N ILE A 6 -4.66 -22.00 -15.79
CA ILE A 6 -3.20 -21.99 -15.65
C ILE A 6 -2.79 -22.97 -14.56
N LEU A 7 -1.77 -23.76 -14.84
CA LEU A 7 -1.11 -24.65 -13.90
C LEU A 7 0.36 -24.28 -13.77
N ILE A 8 0.74 -23.73 -12.61
CA ILE A 8 2.14 -23.63 -12.21
C ILE A 8 2.53 -24.92 -11.52
N ARG A 9 3.60 -25.57 -11.97
CA ARG A 9 4.08 -26.82 -11.33
C ARG A 9 5.59 -26.86 -11.17
N ASN A 10 6.06 -27.76 -10.31
CA ASN A 10 7.46 -27.95 -9.97
C ASN A 10 8.13 -26.66 -9.49
N ALA A 11 7.37 -25.77 -8.82
CA ALA A 11 7.91 -24.60 -8.21
C ALA A 11 8.91 -24.98 -7.11
N ALA A 12 10.12 -24.38 -7.13
CA ALA A 12 11.10 -24.64 -6.07
C ALA A 12 10.53 -24.33 -4.68
N GLN A 13 9.75 -23.24 -4.59
CA GLN A 13 8.97 -22.90 -3.40
C GLN A 13 7.65 -22.25 -3.81
N ILE A 14 6.55 -22.66 -3.17
CA ILE A 14 5.31 -21.89 -3.14
C ILE A 14 5.19 -21.29 -1.75
N VAL A 15 5.22 -19.98 -1.68
CA VAL A 15 5.01 -19.20 -0.46
C VAL A 15 3.54 -18.88 -0.36
N THR A 16 2.78 -19.58 0.47
CA THR A 16 1.33 -19.48 0.46
C THR A 16 0.80 -18.26 1.20
N CYS A 17 1.44 -17.83 2.27
CA CYS A 17 0.91 -16.81 3.21
C CYS A 17 -0.55 -17.09 3.61
N HIS A 18 -0.96 -18.37 3.68
CA HIS A 18 -2.34 -18.81 3.82
C HIS A 18 -3.10 -18.09 4.95
N GLY A 19 -4.36 -17.84 4.77
CA GLY A 19 -5.22 -17.14 5.73
C GLY A 19 -6.10 -16.08 5.08
N ASP A 20 -6.97 -15.47 5.88
CA ASP A 20 -8.02 -14.51 5.45
C ASP A 20 -7.99 -13.19 6.25
N LYS A 21 -6.96 -12.98 7.06
CA LYS A 21 -6.79 -11.81 7.93
C LYS A 21 -5.32 -11.49 8.17
N ALA A 22 -5.06 -10.30 8.72
CA ALA A 22 -3.72 -9.91 9.10
C ALA A 22 -3.07 -10.88 10.11
N ARG A 23 -1.79 -11.18 9.88
CA ARG A 23 -0.94 -11.93 10.80
C ARG A 23 -0.22 -11.00 11.77
N ARG A 24 -0.06 -11.42 13.00
CA ARG A 24 0.42 -10.58 14.09
C ARG A 24 1.60 -11.19 14.83
N GLY A 25 2.53 -10.37 15.25
CA GLY A 25 3.63 -10.83 16.03
C GLY A 25 4.35 -12.02 15.39
N ALA A 26 4.55 -13.08 16.13
CA ALA A 26 5.26 -14.27 15.65
C ALA A 26 4.58 -14.98 14.45
N GLU A 27 3.26 -14.80 14.26
CA GLU A 27 2.54 -15.36 13.10
C GLU A 27 3.05 -14.78 11.77
N MET A 28 3.67 -13.59 11.79
CA MET A 28 4.23 -12.98 10.58
C MET A 28 5.40 -13.76 9.99
N SER A 29 6.05 -14.64 10.75
CA SER A 29 7.16 -15.48 10.29
C SER A 29 6.70 -16.80 9.67
N ASP A 30 5.42 -17.15 9.76
CA ASP A 30 4.88 -18.38 9.16
C ASP A 30 4.37 -18.11 7.74
N LEU A 31 5.15 -18.46 6.74
CA LEU A 31 4.79 -18.28 5.34
C LEU A 31 4.00 -19.46 4.73
N GLY A 32 3.98 -20.63 5.38
CA GLY A 32 3.40 -21.83 4.81
C GLY A 32 4.07 -22.22 3.49
N VAL A 33 5.40 -22.39 3.49
CA VAL A 33 6.17 -22.74 2.28
C VAL A 33 5.97 -24.19 1.90
N ILE A 34 5.68 -24.44 0.62
CA ILE A 34 5.58 -25.78 0.00
C ILE A 34 6.74 -25.90 -0.99
N GLU A 35 7.61 -26.90 -0.80
CA GLU A 35 8.68 -27.21 -1.74
C GLU A 35 8.16 -28.18 -2.82
N ASP A 36 8.69 -28.09 -4.05
CA ASP A 36 8.18 -28.81 -5.23
C ASP A 36 6.65 -28.71 -5.32
N GLY A 37 6.16 -27.48 -5.31
CA GLY A 37 4.74 -27.21 -5.24
C GLY A 37 4.10 -26.92 -6.59
N ALA A 38 2.76 -27.01 -6.62
CA ALA A 38 1.92 -26.61 -7.74
C ALA A 38 0.75 -25.74 -7.29
N VAL A 39 0.34 -24.84 -8.20
CA VAL A 39 -0.87 -24.03 -8.08
C VAL A 39 -1.68 -24.16 -9.36
N ALA A 40 -2.93 -24.60 -9.28
CA ALA A 40 -3.86 -24.57 -10.39
C ALA A 40 -4.88 -23.45 -10.17
N MET A 41 -5.20 -22.74 -11.24
CA MET A 41 -6.18 -21.66 -11.24
C MET A 41 -7.09 -21.76 -12.46
N SER A 42 -8.33 -21.35 -12.30
CA SER A 42 -9.34 -21.31 -13.37
C SER A 42 -10.24 -20.09 -13.14
N ASP A 43 -10.56 -19.41 -14.22
CA ASP A 43 -11.46 -18.26 -14.21
C ASP A 43 -11.10 -17.21 -13.16
N GLY A 44 -9.81 -16.88 -13.03
CA GLY A 44 -9.30 -15.88 -12.10
C GLY A 44 -9.24 -16.31 -10.63
N VAL A 45 -9.51 -17.59 -10.32
CA VAL A 45 -9.55 -18.13 -8.95
C VAL A 45 -8.59 -19.29 -8.77
N ILE A 46 -7.90 -19.33 -7.64
CA ILE A 46 -7.04 -20.46 -7.25
C ILE A 46 -7.92 -21.65 -6.89
N THR A 47 -7.76 -22.77 -7.60
CA THR A 47 -8.55 -23.99 -7.40
C THR A 47 -7.82 -25.07 -6.61
N HIS A 48 -6.50 -25.18 -6.79
CA HIS A 48 -5.66 -26.15 -6.07
C HIS A 48 -4.32 -25.54 -5.71
N VAL A 49 -3.77 -25.94 -4.57
CA VAL A 49 -2.42 -25.60 -4.11
C VAL A 49 -1.90 -26.72 -3.22
N GLY A 50 -0.69 -27.17 -3.46
CA GLY A 50 -0.08 -28.27 -2.70
C GLY A 50 1.22 -28.77 -3.33
N PRO A 51 1.77 -29.90 -2.81
CA PRO A 51 2.85 -30.61 -3.49
C PRO A 51 2.46 -30.97 -4.93
N THR A 52 3.39 -30.88 -5.87
CA THR A 52 3.12 -31.09 -7.31
C THR A 52 2.40 -32.41 -7.58
N GLU A 53 2.88 -33.52 -6.98
CA GLU A 53 2.26 -34.83 -7.18
C GLU A 53 0.79 -34.92 -6.67
N GLU A 54 0.45 -34.16 -5.62
CA GLU A 54 -0.91 -34.14 -5.08
C GLU A 54 -1.85 -33.38 -6.00
N VAL A 55 -1.46 -32.18 -6.41
CA VAL A 55 -2.26 -31.37 -7.33
C VAL A 55 -2.50 -32.09 -8.65
N LEU A 56 -1.45 -32.70 -9.24
CA LEU A 56 -1.57 -33.43 -10.50
C LEU A 56 -2.46 -34.70 -10.44
N ARG A 57 -2.72 -35.22 -9.25
CA ARG A 57 -3.70 -36.34 -9.09
C ARG A 57 -5.14 -35.86 -9.17
N ASP A 58 -5.40 -34.60 -8.79
CA ASP A 58 -6.74 -34.06 -8.64
C ASP A 58 -7.24 -33.30 -9.88
N ILE A 59 -6.35 -33.01 -10.85
CA ILE A 59 -6.68 -32.26 -12.07
C ILE A 59 -6.25 -32.99 -13.34
N HIS A 60 -6.84 -32.64 -14.47
CA HIS A 60 -6.39 -33.01 -15.81
C HIS A 60 -5.46 -31.96 -16.35
N ALA A 61 -4.13 -32.16 -16.22
CA ALA A 61 -3.13 -31.15 -16.54
C ALA A 61 -3.18 -30.68 -18.01
N GLU A 62 -3.64 -31.55 -18.92
CA GLU A 62 -3.83 -31.24 -20.34
C GLU A 62 -4.89 -30.16 -20.62
N ASP A 63 -5.75 -29.85 -19.65
CA ASP A 63 -6.73 -28.77 -19.77
C ASP A 63 -6.16 -27.38 -19.44
N TYR A 64 -4.90 -27.29 -18.99
CA TYR A 64 -4.28 -26.09 -18.46
C TYR A 64 -3.14 -25.58 -19.34
N LEU A 65 -2.96 -24.25 -19.40
CA LEU A 65 -1.70 -23.66 -19.80
C LEU A 65 -0.67 -23.95 -18.72
N GLU A 66 0.34 -24.76 -19.04
CA GLU A 66 1.35 -25.22 -18.09
C GLU A 66 2.52 -24.25 -18.01
N ILE A 67 2.88 -23.82 -16.80
CA ILE A 67 4.08 -23.07 -16.47
C ILE A 67 4.96 -23.94 -15.57
N ARG A 68 6.17 -24.27 -16.03
CA ARG A 68 7.17 -24.98 -15.25
C ARG A 68 8.03 -23.99 -14.48
N ALA A 69 7.85 -23.95 -13.18
CA ALA A 69 8.55 -23.02 -12.29
C ALA A 69 9.79 -23.66 -11.62
N GLU A 70 10.47 -24.55 -12.35
CA GLU A 70 11.72 -25.16 -11.88
C GLU A 70 12.76 -24.06 -11.60
N ASN A 71 13.32 -24.05 -10.37
CA ASN A 71 14.22 -23.00 -9.87
C ASN A 71 13.58 -21.61 -9.68
N GLN A 72 12.26 -21.51 -9.59
CA GLN A 72 11.54 -20.28 -9.29
C GLN A 72 10.75 -20.41 -7.98
N ALA A 73 10.70 -19.33 -7.21
CA ALA A 73 9.76 -19.20 -6.09
C ALA A 73 8.48 -18.51 -6.58
N VAL A 74 7.35 -19.00 -6.10
CA VAL A 74 6.01 -18.50 -6.39
C VAL A 74 5.43 -17.88 -5.13
N LEU A 75 5.00 -16.62 -5.21
CA LEU A 75 4.46 -15.86 -4.09
C LEU A 75 3.10 -15.27 -4.45
N PRO A 76 2.27 -14.87 -3.46
CA PRO A 76 1.15 -13.98 -3.73
C PRO A 76 1.62 -12.68 -4.36
N GLY A 77 0.82 -12.08 -5.23
CA GLY A 77 1.08 -10.73 -5.71
C GLY A 77 1.23 -9.76 -4.53
N PHE A 78 2.15 -8.80 -4.65
CA PHE A 78 2.36 -7.79 -3.62
C PHE A 78 1.20 -6.82 -3.56
N VAL A 79 0.93 -6.30 -2.36
CA VAL A 79 -0.08 -5.29 -2.11
C VAL A 79 0.60 -4.04 -1.55
N ASP A 80 0.59 -2.96 -2.31
CA ASP A 80 1.08 -1.66 -1.87
C ASP A 80 -0.06 -0.87 -1.24
N SER A 81 -0.14 -0.89 0.07
CA SER A 81 -1.28 -0.42 0.85
C SER A 81 -1.22 1.06 1.25
N HIS A 82 -0.33 1.84 0.64
CA HIS A 82 -0.21 3.27 0.85
C HIS A 82 0.58 3.95 -0.27
N THR A 83 -0.10 4.65 -1.16
CA THR A 83 0.51 5.51 -2.18
C THR A 83 -0.31 6.78 -2.40
N HIS A 84 0.32 7.77 -3.04
CA HIS A 84 -0.30 9.00 -3.55
C HIS A 84 0.01 9.13 -5.04
N PHE A 85 -0.19 8.08 -5.82
CA PHE A 85 0.31 7.98 -7.19
C PHE A 85 -0.38 8.93 -8.19
N ILE A 86 -1.54 9.55 -7.84
CA ILE A 86 -2.22 10.54 -8.68
C ILE A 86 -1.85 11.96 -8.26
N PHE A 87 -0.98 12.59 -9.01
CA PHE A 87 -0.57 13.99 -8.80
C PHE A 87 -0.05 14.65 -10.07
N GLY A 88 -0.19 15.98 -10.13
CA GLY A 88 0.41 16.82 -11.15
C GLY A 88 1.77 17.37 -10.71
N GLY A 89 2.70 17.57 -11.67
CA GLY A 89 4.04 18.12 -11.42
C GLY A 89 4.99 17.17 -10.70
N TYR A 90 6.21 17.63 -10.50
CA TYR A 90 7.27 16.93 -9.77
C TYR A 90 7.99 17.91 -8.84
N ARG A 91 8.78 17.40 -7.88
CA ARG A 91 9.48 18.19 -6.86
C ARG A 91 10.98 17.87 -6.81
N GLU A 92 11.58 17.51 -7.94
CA GLU A 92 12.99 17.16 -8.08
C GLU A 92 13.94 18.31 -7.70
N GLU A 93 13.54 19.55 -7.96
CA GLU A 93 14.30 20.73 -7.55
C GLU A 93 14.32 20.87 -6.01
N GLU A 94 13.20 20.65 -5.35
CA GLU A 94 13.11 20.66 -3.88
C GLU A 94 13.94 19.54 -3.26
N PHE A 95 13.96 18.36 -3.89
CA PHE A 95 14.84 17.27 -3.50
C PHE A 95 16.31 17.70 -3.59
N SER A 96 16.70 18.38 -4.68
CA SER A 96 18.06 18.93 -4.86
C SER A 96 18.40 19.97 -3.79
N TRP A 97 17.47 20.82 -3.39
CA TRP A 97 17.69 21.81 -2.30
C TRP A 97 17.89 21.10 -0.96
N ARG A 98 17.07 20.10 -0.65
CA ARG A 98 17.18 19.29 0.56
C ARG A 98 18.54 18.60 0.65
N LEU A 99 19.03 18.01 -0.45
CA LEU A 99 20.36 17.39 -0.50
C LEU A 99 21.50 18.38 -0.24
N ARG A 100 21.31 19.66 -0.51
CA ARG A 100 22.27 20.73 -0.18
C ARG A 100 22.15 21.25 1.25
N GLY A 101 21.19 20.74 2.02
CA GLY A 101 20.99 21.10 3.43
C GLY A 101 20.01 22.25 3.66
N ASP A 102 19.23 22.64 2.66
CA ASP A 102 18.16 23.63 2.84
C ASP A 102 17.12 23.10 3.84
N SER A 103 16.70 23.95 4.77
CA SER A 103 15.68 23.61 5.74
C SER A 103 14.29 23.54 5.07
N TYR A 104 13.38 22.79 5.68
CA TYR A 104 11.98 22.74 5.27
C TYR A 104 11.36 24.14 5.13
N MET A 105 11.62 25.04 6.09
CA MET A 105 11.14 26.42 6.05
C MET A 105 11.67 27.18 4.85
N SER A 106 12.97 27.06 4.53
CA SER A 106 13.58 27.70 3.35
C SER A 106 12.95 27.19 2.04
N ILE A 107 12.61 25.92 1.97
CA ILE A 107 11.92 25.33 0.81
C ILE A 107 10.49 25.90 0.69
N MET A 108 9.76 25.99 1.80
CA MET A 108 8.41 26.57 1.83
C MET A 108 8.41 28.05 1.42
N GLU A 109 9.37 28.86 1.90
CA GLU A 109 9.52 30.29 1.54
C GLU A 109 9.75 30.50 0.04
N ARG A 110 10.34 29.53 -0.65
CA ARG A 110 10.50 29.53 -2.12
C ARG A 110 9.25 29.04 -2.88
N GLY A 111 8.15 28.75 -2.16
CA GLY A 111 6.90 28.27 -2.75
C GLY A 111 6.87 26.76 -2.99
N GLY A 112 7.78 26.00 -2.38
CA GLY A 112 7.81 24.55 -2.40
C GLY A 112 6.83 23.91 -1.42
N GLY A 113 7.01 22.62 -1.19
CA GLY A 113 6.16 21.81 -0.31
C GLY A 113 4.89 21.33 -0.99
N ILE A 114 3.94 20.84 -0.20
CA ILE A 114 2.68 20.26 -0.68
C ILE A 114 1.86 21.26 -1.52
N VAL A 115 1.99 22.56 -1.26
CA VAL A 115 1.31 23.62 -2.00
C VAL A 115 1.75 23.65 -3.47
N ASN A 116 3.00 23.33 -3.77
CA ASN A 116 3.49 23.22 -5.14
C ASN A 116 2.79 22.07 -5.88
N THR A 117 2.75 20.87 -5.27
CA THR A 117 2.02 19.74 -5.84
C THR A 117 0.53 20.04 -6.00
N MET A 118 -0.10 20.67 -4.99
CA MET A 118 -1.50 21.08 -5.05
C MET A 118 -1.79 21.97 -6.27
N LYS A 119 -0.98 23.01 -6.49
CA LYS A 119 -1.14 23.91 -7.65
C LYS A 119 -1.03 23.13 -8.95
N ALA A 120 0.03 22.35 -9.11
CA ALA A 120 0.25 21.56 -10.32
C ALA A 120 -0.86 20.51 -10.57
N THR A 121 -1.44 19.95 -9.51
CA THR A 121 -2.56 19.00 -9.62
C THR A 121 -3.85 19.72 -10.00
N ARG A 122 -4.14 20.88 -9.43
CA ARG A 122 -5.31 21.71 -9.79
C ARG A 122 -5.24 22.23 -11.23
N GLU A 123 -4.03 22.45 -11.75
CA GLU A 123 -3.79 22.90 -13.13
C GLU A 123 -3.78 21.76 -14.16
N SER A 124 -3.68 20.50 -13.71
CA SER A 124 -3.71 19.32 -14.59
C SER A 124 -5.16 18.95 -14.95
N ASP A 125 -5.39 18.61 -16.20
CA ASP A 125 -6.65 18.00 -16.62
C ASP A 125 -6.72 16.50 -16.27
N PHE A 126 -7.89 15.91 -16.49
CA PHE A 126 -8.16 14.50 -16.22
C PHE A 126 -7.20 13.59 -16.99
N ASP A 127 -7.03 13.82 -18.29
CA ASP A 127 -6.24 12.98 -19.17
C ASP A 127 -4.75 12.97 -18.74
N THR A 128 -4.20 14.15 -18.42
CA THR A 128 -2.83 14.25 -17.88
C THR A 128 -2.63 13.49 -16.58
N LEU A 129 -3.60 13.54 -15.66
CA LEU A 129 -3.52 12.79 -14.39
C LEU A 129 -3.68 11.29 -14.61
N TRP A 130 -4.51 10.90 -15.58
CA TRP A 130 -4.76 9.52 -15.95
C TRP A 130 -3.52 8.89 -16.59
N ASP A 131 -2.94 9.51 -17.63
CA ASP A 131 -1.72 9.04 -18.32
C ASP A 131 -0.56 8.82 -17.32
N ARG A 132 -0.32 9.82 -16.47
CA ARG A 132 0.74 9.72 -15.43
C ARG A 132 0.43 8.70 -14.35
N GLY A 133 -0.84 8.52 -14.04
CA GLY A 133 -1.31 7.49 -13.12
C GLY A 133 -1.03 6.10 -13.67
N GLU A 134 -1.36 5.87 -14.94
CA GLU A 134 -1.11 4.61 -15.66
C GLU A 134 0.39 4.27 -15.69
N GLU A 135 1.25 5.23 -16.09
CA GLU A 135 2.72 5.04 -16.09
C GLU A 135 3.25 4.56 -14.72
N ARG A 136 2.72 5.13 -13.62
CA ARG A 136 3.14 4.74 -12.26
C ARG A 136 2.59 3.39 -11.83
N LEU A 137 1.40 3.02 -12.30
CA LEU A 137 0.85 1.68 -12.09
C LEU A 137 1.67 0.63 -12.85
N ASP A 138 2.08 0.92 -14.09
CA ASP A 138 2.97 0.05 -14.87
C ASP A 138 4.30 -0.20 -14.14
N GLU A 139 4.91 0.84 -13.57
CA GLU A 139 6.13 0.70 -12.76
C GLU A 139 5.91 -0.22 -11.56
N LEU A 140 4.85 -0.02 -10.78
CA LEU A 140 4.50 -0.85 -9.62
C LEU A 140 4.17 -2.29 -10.04
N PHE A 141 3.42 -2.47 -11.13
CA PHE A 141 3.05 -3.78 -11.66
C PHE A 141 4.29 -4.58 -12.06
N SER A 142 5.25 -3.94 -12.72
CA SER A 142 6.53 -4.57 -13.08
C SER A 142 7.33 -5.06 -11.86
N MET A 143 7.09 -4.49 -10.68
CA MET A 143 7.69 -4.90 -9.40
C MET A 143 6.88 -5.98 -8.68
N GLY A 144 5.81 -6.51 -9.31
CA GLY A 144 4.97 -7.57 -8.76
C GLY A 144 3.81 -7.09 -7.87
N VAL A 145 3.52 -5.79 -7.85
CA VAL A 145 2.34 -5.26 -7.15
C VAL A 145 1.10 -5.57 -7.99
N THR A 146 0.11 -6.23 -7.40
CA THR A 146 -1.15 -6.60 -8.06
C THR A 146 -2.34 -5.80 -7.54
N THR A 147 -2.18 -5.15 -6.40
CA THR A 147 -3.18 -4.27 -5.77
C THR A 147 -2.48 -3.08 -5.14
N VAL A 148 -2.98 -1.88 -5.39
CA VAL A 148 -2.45 -0.63 -4.84
C VAL A 148 -3.55 0.17 -4.14
N GLU A 149 -3.23 0.82 -3.02
CA GLU A 149 -4.05 1.90 -2.48
C GLU A 149 -3.62 3.23 -3.08
N GLY A 150 -4.56 3.94 -3.70
CA GLY A 150 -4.38 5.32 -4.14
C GLY A 150 -5.08 6.30 -3.21
N LYS A 151 -4.33 7.25 -2.66
CA LYS A 151 -4.86 8.35 -1.85
C LYS A 151 -4.94 9.61 -2.69
N SER A 152 -6.06 10.34 -2.60
CA SER A 152 -6.17 11.72 -3.06
C SER A 152 -5.39 12.67 -2.13
N GLY A 153 -5.71 13.95 -2.06
CA GLY A 153 -5.10 14.86 -1.08
C GLY A 153 -4.08 15.82 -1.67
N TYR A 154 -4.06 15.94 -2.98
CA TYR A 154 -3.33 17.00 -3.68
C TYR A 154 -4.25 18.01 -4.38
N GLY A 155 -5.58 17.84 -4.28
CA GLY A 155 -6.53 18.85 -4.68
C GLY A 155 -6.77 19.88 -3.57
N LEU A 156 -7.09 19.38 -2.40
CA LEU A 156 -7.48 20.14 -1.20
C LEU A 156 -8.70 21.03 -1.44
N ASP A 157 -9.45 20.74 -2.49
CA ASP A 157 -10.76 21.29 -2.80
C ASP A 157 -11.66 20.20 -3.41
N LEU A 158 -12.98 20.40 -3.35
CA LEU A 158 -13.95 19.39 -3.79
C LEU A 158 -13.72 18.94 -5.24
N GLN A 159 -13.50 19.88 -6.16
CA GLN A 159 -13.47 19.55 -7.59
C GLN A 159 -12.23 18.72 -7.95
N THR A 160 -11.07 19.12 -7.45
CA THR A 160 -9.82 18.43 -7.76
C THR A 160 -9.71 17.09 -7.04
N GLU A 161 -10.19 17.00 -5.78
CA GLU A 161 -10.29 15.71 -5.07
C GLU A 161 -11.19 14.71 -5.82
N LEU A 162 -12.33 15.15 -6.33
CA LEU A 162 -13.21 14.31 -7.17
C LEU A 162 -12.51 13.88 -8.46
N VAL A 163 -11.76 14.77 -9.12
CA VAL A 163 -11.00 14.41 -10.33
C VAL A 163 -9.97 13.32 -10.01
N GLN A 164 -9.17 13.48 -8.96
CA GLN A 164 -8.19 12.45 -8.56
C GLN A 164 -8.86 11.09 -8.30
N LEU A 165 -9.98 11.07 -7.57
CA LEU A 165 -10.69 9.84 -7.23
C LEU A 165 -11.35 9.18 -8.45
N ARG A 166 -11.85 9.98 -9.40
CA ARG A 166 -12.40 9.47 -10.67
C ARG A 166 -11.29 8.88 -11.56
N VAL A 167 -10.11 9.52 -11.63
CA VAL A 167 -8.94 8.94 -12.30
C VAL A 167 -8.57 7.58 -11.71
N MET A 168 -8.55 7.46 -10.38
CA MET A 168 -8.32 6.17 -9.72
C MET A 168 -9.38 5.12 -10.06
N SER A 169 -10.65 5.53 -10.13
CA SER A 169 -11.76 4.63 -10.48
C SER A 169 -11.63 4.13 -11.92
N ASP A 170 -11.30 5.03 -12.85
CA ASP A 170 -11.11 4.72 -14.28
C ASP A 170 -9.90 3.78 -14.48
N LEU A 171 -8.80 4.07 -13.80
CA LEU A 171 -7.61 3.21 -13.82
C LEU A 171 -7.90 1.82 -13.22
N ASN A 172 -8.73 1.74 -12.18
CA ASN A 172 -9.16 0.44 -11.64
C ASN A 172 -9.99 -0.40 -12.63
N GLU A 173 -10.65 0.24 -13.59
CA GLU A 173 -11.43 -0.46 -14.61
C GLU A 173 -10.60 -0.83 -15.86
N SER A 174 -9.56 -0.05 -16.16
CA SER A 174 -8.77 -0.16 -17.40
C SER A 174 -7.42 -0.84 -17.22
N HIS A 175 -6.78 -0.70 -16.06
CA HIS A 175 -5.47 -1.27 -15.77
C HIS A 175 -5.60 -2.68 -15.12
N PRO A 176 -4.65 -3.61 -15.34
CA PRO A 176 -4.68 -4.94 -14.71
C PRO A 176 -4.67 -4.91 -13.17
N MET A 177 -3.98 -3.94 -12.57
CA MET A 177 -3.93 -3.82 -11.10
C MET A 177 -5.26 -3.36 -10.53
N ASP A 178 -5.61 -3.88 -9.35
CA ASP A 178 -6.68 -3.28 -8.55
C ASP A 178 -6.23 -1.99 -7.89
N VAL A 179 -7.05 -0.95 -7.99
CA VAL A 179 -6.85 0.32 -7.29
C VAL A 179 -7.90 0.50 -6.20
N VAL A 180 -7.46 0.61 -4.95
CA VAL A 180 -8.32 0.88 -3.79
C VAL A 180 -8.25 2.36 -3.45
N SER A 181 -9.34 3.10 -3.66
CA SER A 181 -9.36 4.55 -3.49
C SER A 181 -9.58 4.99 -2.05
N THR A 182 -8.77 5.94 -1.61
CA THR A 182 -8.82 6.60 -0.29
C THR A 182 -8.94 8.11 -0.47
N PHE A 183 -9.94 8.71 0.16
CA PHE A 183 -10.05 10.16 0.25
C PHE A 183 -9.14 10.70 1.36
N LEU A 184 -8.26 11.64 1.01
CA LEU A 184 -7.34 12.30 1.94
C LEU A 184 -7.36 13.83 1.77
N GLY A 185 -8.52 14.47 1.68
CA GLY A 185 -8.59 15.95 1.67
C GLY A 185 -7.94 16.60 2.89
N ALA A 186 -7.86 15.89 4.00
CA ALA A 186 -7.12 16.31 5.19
C ALA A 186 -5.63 15.95 5.15
N HIS A 187 -4.95 16.21 4.03
CA HIS A 187 -3.51 16.03 3.86
C HIS A 187 -2.74 17.30 4.25
N ALA A 188 -3.30 18.46 3.94
CA ALA A 188 -2.81 19.76 4.38
C ALA A 188 -3.95 20.77 4.42
N VAL A 189 -3.71 21.94 5.02
CA VAL A 189 -4.64 23.08 4.97
C VAL A 189 -4.30 23.93 3.75
N PRO A 190 -5.21 24.09 2.78
CA PRO A 190 -4.94 24.88 1.58
C PRO A 190 -4.86 26.38 1.90
N PRO A 191 -4.18 27.17 1.05
CA PRO A 191 -3.95 28.60 1.29
C PRO A 191 -5.20 29.42 1.56
N GLU A 192 -6.34 29.08 0.92
CA GLU A 192 -7.63 29.74 1.10
C GLU A 192 -8.22 29.58 2.51
N PHE A 193 -7.74 28.56 3.25
CA PHE A 193 -8.09 28.33 4.65
C PHE A 193 -6.93 28.57 5.62
N ALA A 194 -5.85 29.24 5.18
CA ALA A 194 -4.69 29.49 6.04
C ALA A 194 -5.09 30.16 7.37
N GLY A 195 -4.67 29.55 8.49
CA GLY A 195 -5.04 30.00 9.85
C GLY A 195 -6.48 29.70 10.28
N ARG A 196 -7.26 28.99 9.47
CA ARG A 196 -8.67 28.63 9.72
C ARG A 196 -8.90 27.12 9.54
N THR A 197 -8.04 26.30 10.18
CA THR A 197 -8.07 24.84 10.05
C THR A 197 -9.42 24.24 10.44
N ASP A 198 -10.09 24.78 11.47
CA ASP A 198 -11.41 24.30 11.88
C ASP A 198 -12.48 24.54 10.81
N ASP A 199 -12.45 25.73 10.15
CA ASP A 199 -13.37 26.01 9.04
C ASP A 199 -13.12 25.05 7.86
N TYR A 200 -11.85 24.66 7.60
CA TYR A 200 -11.52 23.68 6.56
C TYR A 200 -12.04 22.29 6.93
N VAL A 201 -11.94 21.89 8.20
CA VAL A 201 -12.50 20.62 8.67
C VAL A 201 -14.03 20.63 8.57
N ASP A 202 -14.69 21.74 8.91
CA ASP A 202 -16.14 21.87 8.74
C ASP A 202 -16.57 21.80 7.28
N TYR A 203 -15.85 22.47 6.38
CA TYR A 203 -16.05 22.37 4.92
C TYR A 203 -15.91 20.92 4.41
N MET A 204 -14.88 20.20 4.85
CA MET A 204 -14.73 18.78 4.49
C MET A 204 -15.91 17.93 4.99
N ILE A 205 -16.39 18.17 6.20
CA ILE A 205 -17.48 17.39 6.80
C ILE A 205 -18.83 17.70 6.13
N GLU A 206 -19.10 18.98 5.90
CA GLU A 206 -20.43 19.43 5.47
C GLU A 206 -20.64 19.33 3.96
N GLU A 207 -19.58 19.56 3.17
CA GLU A 207 -19.67 19.65 1.72
C GLU A 207 -18.92 18.51 1.00
N VAL A 208 -17.65 18.22 1.39
CA VAL A 208 -16.79 17.30 0.62
C VAL A 208 -17.13 15.84 0.87
N LEU A 209 -17.22 15.39 2.12
CA LEU A 209 -17.51 13.98 2.44
C LEU A 209 -18.84 13.48 1.84
N PRO A 210 -19.96 14.25 1.91
CA PRO A 210 -21.20 13.83 1.24
C PRO A 210 -21.07 13.69 -0.27
N ALA A 211 -20.36 14.63 -0.92
CA ALA A 211 -20.17 14.62 -2.36
C ALA A 211 -19.31 13.42 -2.80
N ILE A 212 -18.19 13.17 -2.11
CA ILE A 212 -17.33 12.00 -2.41
C ILE A 212 -18.08 10.69 -2.15
N ARG A 213 -18.88 10.62 -1.10
CA ARG A 213 -19.67 9.42 -0.83
C ARG A 213 -20.68 9.11 -1.94
N ALA A 214 -21.18 10.14 -2.63
CA ALA A 214 -22.11 9.97 -3.76
C ALA A 214 -21.45 9.28 -4.99
N GLU A 215 -20.15 9.33 -5.15
CA GLU A 215 -19.41 8.63 -6.21
C GLU A 215 -19.37 7.09 -6.01
N HIS A 216 -19.60 6.59 -4.80
CA HIS A 216 -19.66 5.17 -4.42
C HIS A 216 -18.38 4.35 -4.63
N THR A 217 -17.32 4.89 -5.22
CA THR A 217 -16.07 4.19 -5.57
C THR A 217 -15.01 4.25 -4.47
N VAL A 218 -15.18 5.14 -3.47
CA VAL A 218 -14.19 5.41 -2.43
C VAL A 218 -14.46 4.58 -1.18
N THR A 219 -13.44 3.82 -0.75
CA THR A 219 -13.55 2.91 0.40
C THR A 219 -13.16 3.57 1.71
N PHE A 220 -12.06 4.33 1.70
CA PHE A 220 -11.44 4.87 2.91
C PHE A 220 -11.49 6.39 2.97
N CYS A 221 -11.44 6.91 4.21
CA CYS A 221 -11.08 8.29 4.51
C CYS A 221 -9.88 8.28 5.45
N ASP A 222 -8.90 9.12 5.13
CA ASP A 222 -7.65 9.25 5.85
C ASP A 222 -7.44 10.69 6.32
N VAL A 223 -6.54 10.92 7.27
CA VAL A 223 -6.16 12.24 7.79
C VAL A 223 -4.69 12.28 8.17
N PHE A 224 -4.01 13.37 7.87
CA PHE A 224 -2.66 13.62 8.35
C PHE A 224 -2.71 14.21 9.78
N CYS A 225 -2.78 13.31 10.75
CA CYS A 225 -2.82 13.64 12.18
C CYS A 225 -1.42 13.93 12.70
N GLU A 226 -0.98 15.20 12.58
CA GLU A 226 0.38 15.61 12.92
C GLU A 226 0.40 17.03 13.51
N LYS A 227 1.38 17.29 14.36
CA LYS A 227 1.58 18.61 14.97
C LYS A 227 1.84 19.67 13.89
N GLY A 228 0.96 20.68 13.87
CA GLY A 228 1.06 21.77 12.89
C GLY A 228 0.32 21.49 11.59
N VAL A 229 -0.33 20.33 11.42
CA VAL A 229 -1.22 20.00 10.31
C VAL A 229 -2.65 19.88 10.83
N PHE A 230 -3.10 18.67 11.25
CA PHE A 230 -4.39 18.49 11.91
C PHE A 230 -4.21 17.98 13.33
N SER A 231 -4.86 18.62 14.29
CA SER A 231 -4.82 18.22 15.71
C SER A 231 -5.55 16.89 15.94
N LEU A 232 -5.33 16.29 17.11
CA LEU A 232 -6.05 15.07 17.51
C LEU A 232 -7.56 15.27 17.47
N GLU A 233 -8.06 16.43 17.97
CA GLU A 233 -9.48 16.76 18.00
C GLU A 233 -10.06 16.95 16.59
N GLN A 234 -9.34 17.65 15.72
CA GLN A 234 -9.72 17.86 14.32
C GLN A 234 -9.75 16.53 13.55
N SER A 235 -8.73 15.72 13.72
CA SER A 235 -8.63 14.37 13.12
C SER A 235 -9.76 13.46 13.62
N GLU A 236 -10.04 13.45 14.92
CA GLU A 236 -11.14 12.66 15.48
C GLU A 236 -12.51 13.11 14.95
N ARG A 237 -12.75 14.42 14.87
CA ARG A 237 -13.99 15.00 14.37
C ARG A 237 -14.24 14.61 12.91
N LEU A 238 -13.24 14.76 12.04
CA LEU A 238 -13.32 14.39 10.64
C LEU A 238 -13.56 12.90 10.46
N LEU A 239 -12.76 12.05 11.10
CA LEU A 239 -12.88 10.60 10.93
C LEU A 239 -14.18 10.03 11.50
N ARG A 240 -14.73 10.62 12.57
CA ARG A 240 -16.05 10.24 13.06
C ARG A 240 -17.17 10.61 12.07
N ALA A 241 -17.08 11.78 11.43
CA ALA A 241 -17.98 12.18 10.35
C ALA A 241 -17.84 11.24 9.14
N ALA A 242 -16.61 10.92 8.72
CA ALA A 242 -16.36 9.97 7.63
C ALA A 242 -17.00 8.60 7.92
N ARG A 243 -16.87 8.09 9.13
CA ARG A 243 -17.55 6.85 9.55
C ARG A 243 -19.07 6.95 9.48
N HIS A 244 -19.64 8.08 9.82
CA HIS A 244 -21.10 8.29 9.67
C HIS A 244 -21.53 8.16 8.19
N HIS A 245 -20.67 8.62 7.28
CA HIS A 245 -20.84 8.43 5.84
C HIS A 245 -20.39 7.04 5.34
N ARG A 246 -20.10 6.09 6.24
CA ARG A 246 -19.72 4.70 5.95
C ARG A 246 -18.35 4.54 5.24
N PHE A 247 -17.47 5.50 5.37
CA PHE A 247 -16.05 5.28 5.03
C PHE A 247 -15.38 4.45 6.10
N LYS A 248 -14.46 3.60 5.68
CA LYS A 248 -13.47 2.97 6.55
C LYS A 248 -12.37 3.97 6.84
N LEU A 249 -11.68 3.82 7.96
CA LEU A 249 -10.79 4.86 8.45
C LEU A 249 -9.34 4.42 8.39
N LYS A 250 -8.48 5.34 7.96
CA LYS A 250 -7.02 5.24 8.04
C LYS A 250 -6.45 6.50 8.70
N MET A 251 -5.16 6.51 9.01
CA MET A 251 -4.52 7.68 9.62
C MET A 251 -3.03 7.72 9.36
N HIS A 252 -2.50 8.80 8.77
CA HIS A 252 -1.09 9.15 8.88
C HIS A 252 -0.85 9.60 10.32
N ALA A 253 0.07 8.96 11.01
CA ALA A 253 0.22 9.12 12.46
C ALA A 253 1.69 9.10 12.90
N ASP A 254 2.03 10.01 13.81
CA ASP A 254 3.34 10.05 14.47
C ASP A 254 4.52 9.97 13.47
N GLU A 255 4.41 10.67 12.34
CA GLU A 255 5.43 10.69 11.28
C GLU A 255 6.58 11.63 11.65
N ILE A 256 6.26 12.87 12.03
CA ILE A 256 7.26 13.94 12.25
C ILE A 256 7.64 14.04 13.72
N VAL A 257 6.66 13.95 14.62
CA VAL A 257 6.87 13.99 16.07
C VAL A 257 5.97 12.99 16.81
N PRO A 258 6.32 12.56 18.04
CA PRO A 258 5.40 11.80 18.88
C PRO A 258 4.20 12.68 19.24
N PHE A 259 3.06 12.42 18.60
CA PHE A 259 1.87 13.28 18.73
C PHE A 259 0.66 12.56 19.37
N GLY A 260 0.62 11.23 19.31
CA GLY A 260 -0.48 10.42 19.83
C GLY A 260 -1.50 10.01 18.76
N GLY A 261 -1.13 10.13 17.48
CA GLY A 261 -1.95 9.70 16.35
C GLY A 261 -2.22 8.21 16.38
N ALA A 262 -1.22 7.38 16.72
CA ALA A 262 -1.38 5.94 16.87
C ALA A 262 -2.42 5.55 17.95
N GLU A 263 -2.41 6.25 19.08
CA GLU A 263 -3.40 6.05 20.15
C GLU A 263 -4.81 6.43 19.71
N LEU A 264 -4.95 7.50 18.93
CA LEU A 264 -6.21 7.94 18.35
C LEU A 264 -6.70 6.93 17.31
N ALA A 265 -5.84 6.49 16.38
CA ALA A 265 -6.16 5.47 15.38
C ALA A 265 -6.68 4.18 16.03
N ALA A 266 -6.01 3.72 17.11
CA ALA A 266 -6.46 2.58 17.90
C ALA A 266 -7.83 2.80 18.54
N SER A 267 -8.09 3.98 19.10
CA SER A 267 -9.39 4.32 19.74
C SER A 267 -10.53 4.38 18.73
N LEU A 268 -10.24 4.88 17.55
CA LEU A 268 -11.17 4.94 16.43
C LEU A 268 -11.27 3.61 15.69
N LYS A 269 -10.48 2.59 16.02
CA LYS A 269 -10.41 1.33 15.28
C LYS A 269 -10.24 1.57 13.78
N CYS A 270 -9.27 2.37 13.42
CA CYS A 270 -8.86 2.53 12.03
C CYS A 270 -8.43 1.17 11.46
N VAL A 271 -8.53 0.98 10.16
CA VAL A 271 -8.03 -0.22 9.49
C VAL A 271 -6.51 -0.25 9.55
N SER A 272 -5.87 0.88 9.24
CA SER A 272 -4.43 1.06 9.42
C SER A 272 -4.08 2.39 10.08
N ALA A 273 -2.89 2.44 10.66
CA ALA A 273 -2.17 3.65 11.05
C ALA A 273 -0.82 3.60 10.37
N ASP A 274 -0.48 4.66 9.65
CA ASP A 274 0.58 4.65 8.66
C ASP A 274 1.73 5.56 9.10
N HIS A 275 2.98 5.35 8.61
CA HIS A 275 4.26 5.96 9.00
C HIS A 275 4.81 5.49 10.34
N LEU A 276 4.34 6.01 11.47
CA LEU A 276 4.66 5.57 12.83
C LEU A 276 6.15 5.67 13.23
N LEU A 277 6.91 6.61 12.62
CA LEU A 277 8.34 6.79 12.91
C LEU A 277 8.58 7.09 14.39
N HIS A 278 7.69 7.90 14.98
CA HIS A 278 7.79 8.40 16.35
C HIS A 278 6.73 7.82 17.29
N ILE A 279 6.17 6.66 16.96
CA ILE A 279 5.15 6.01 17.77
C ILE A 279 5.62 5.75 19.20
N SER A 280 4.74 6.01 20.17
CA SER A 280 5.00 5.73 21.59
C SER A 280 4.82 4.24 21.92
N ASP A 281 5.43 3.79 23.04
CA ASP A 281 5.20 2.44 23.59
C ASP A 281 3.72 2.17 23.91
N THR A 282 2.99 3.22 24.28
CA THR A 282 1.55 3.15 24.52
C THR A 282 0.80 2.97 23.20
N GLY A 283 1.18 3.70 22.16
CA GLY A 283 0.64 3.58 20.79
C GLY A 283 0.81 2.16 20.26
N ILE A 284 2.03 1.60 20.33
CA ILE A 284 2.31 0.21 19.93
C ILE A 284 1.35 -0.78 20.61
N LYS A 285 1.22 -0.71 21.95
CA LYS A 285 0.33 -1.60 22.70
C LYS A 285 -1.13 -1.42 22.34
N ARG A 286 -1.57 -0.18 22.05
CA ARG A 286 -2.94 0.12 21.67
C ARG A 286 -3.27 -0.39 20.28
N LEU A 287 -2.40 -0.18 19.28
CA LEU A 287 -2.55 -0.72 17.93
C LEU A 287 -2.65 -2.25 17.96
N ALA A 288 -1.70 -2.92 18.67
CA ALA A 288 -1.72 -4.38 18.81
C ALA A 288 -3.05 -4.90 19.39
N ARG A 289 -3.57 -4.27 20.45
CA ARG A 289 -4.84 -4.67 21.09
C ARG A 289 -6.06 -4.37 20.20
N ALA A 290 -6.07 -3.25 19.52
CA ALA A 290 -7.18 -2.84 18.67
C ALA A 290 -7.24 -3.62 17.34
N GLY A 291 -6.12 -4.23 16.94
CA GLY A 291 -6.00 -4.94 15.68
C GLY A 291 -5.84 -4.03 14.46
N VAL A 292 -5.39 -2.82 14.69
CA VAL A 292 -5.05 -1.87 13.64
C VAL A 292 -3.75 -2.32 12.97
N VAL A 293 -3.71 -2.35 11.65
CA VAL A 293 -2.49 -2.66 10.90
C VAL A 293 -1.54 -1.46 10.98
N ALA A 294 -0.28 -1.71 11.33
CA ALA A 294 0.77 -0.70 11.29
C ALA A 294 1.44 -0.73 9.92
N THR A 295 1.12 0.23 9.05
CA THR A 295 1.71 0.33 7.71
C THR A 295 2.95 1.19 7.76
N LEU A 296 4.11 0.59 7.52
CA LEU A 296 5.42 1.23 7.66
C LEU A 296 5.99 1.56 6.27
N LEU A 297 6.63 2.73 6.16
CA LEU A 297 7.00 3.36 4.90
C LEU A 297 8.53 3.61 4.84
N PRO A 298 9.35 2.55 4.73
CA PRO A 298 10.80 2.68 4.86
C PRO A 298 11.46 3.46 3.72
N LEU A 299 10.86 3.52 2.52
CA LEU A 299 11.38 4.32 1.42
C LEU A 299 11.28 5.82 1.71
N THR A 300 10.20 6.26 2.36
CA THR A 300 10.00 7.65 2.78
C THR A 300 11.01 8.05 3.85
N ALA A 301 11.15 7.23 4.91
CA ALA A 301 12.17 7.46 5.94
C ALA A 301 13.58 7.55 5.33
N PHE A 302 13.93 6.65 4.40
CA PHE A 302 15.20 6.69 3.67
C PHE A 302 15.37 7.96 2.85
N SER A 303 14.39 8.33 2.05
CA SER A 303 14.43 9.49 1.16
C SER A 303 14.51 10.81 1.92
N LEU A 304 13.87 10.88 3.09
CA LEU A 304 13.92 12.03 3.99
C LEU A 304 15.16 12.03 4.91
N ASN A 305 15.90 10.92 4.96
CA ASN A 305 17.00 10.71 5.92
C ASN A 305 16.52 10.79 7.38
N GLU A 306 15.33 10.26 7.65
CA GLU A 306 14.70 10.23 8.97
C GLU A 306 14.90 8.86 9.65
N PRO A 307 14.69 8.75 10.97
CA PRO A 307 14.68 7.47 11.68
C PRO A 307 13.62 6.52 11.10
N TYR A 308 13.93 5.22 11.09
CA TYR A 308 12.94 4.21 10.69
C TYR A 308 11.96 3.91 11.82
N ALA A 309 10.72 3.62 11.46
CA ALA A 309 9.72 3.12 12.40
C ALA A 309 10.20 1.83 13.10
N PRO A 310 9.90 1.64 14.40
CA PRO A 310 10.45 0.55 15.21
C PRO A 310 9.73 -0.80 14.96
N ALA A 311 9.79 -1.32 13.70
CA ALA A 311 9.07 -2.51 13.26
C ALA A 311 9.32 -3.73 14.17
N ARG A 312 10.58 -4.02 14.53
CA ARG A 312 10.89 -5.15 15.42
C ARG A 312 10.14 -5.07 16.73
N LYS A 313 10.12 -3.89 17.35
CA LYS A 313 9.42 -3.66 18.62
C LYS A 313 7.89 -3.81 18.47
N MET A 314 7.34 -3.35 17.33
CA MET A 314 5.92 -3.51 17.05
C MET A 314 5.53 -4.97 16.87
N ILE A 315 6.30 -5.73 16.07
CA ILE A 315 6.07 -7.15 15.84
C ILE A 315 6.17 -7.93 17.16
N ASP A 316 7.23 -7.68 17.95
CA ASP A 316 7.40 -8.34 19.26
C ASP A 316 6.28 -8.00 20.26
N ALA A 317 5.64 -6.84 20.11
CA ALA A 317 4.49 -6.44 20.91
C ALA A 317 3.14 -7.00 20.37
N GLY A 318 3.16 -7.77 19.28
CA GLY A 318 1.97 -8.40 18.70
C GLY A 318 1.20 -7.54 17.69
N CYS A 319 1.80 -6.51 17.10
CA CYS A 319 1.21 -5.77 16.00
C CYS A 319 1.19 -6.62 14.71
N ALA A 320 0.21 -6.38 13.86
CA ALA A 320 0.29 -6.69 12.44
C ALA A 320 1.02 -5.54 11.76
N VAL A 321 2.10 -5.84 11.03
CA VAL A 321 2.86 -4.83 10.28
C VAL A 321 2.66 -5.08 8.80
N ALA A 322 2.32 -4.03 8.04
CA ALA A 322 2.37 -3.97 6.59
C ALA A 322 3.54 -3.06 6.15
N LEU A 323 4.00 -3.23 4.92
CA LEU A 323 4.95 -2.36 4.24
C LEU A 323 4.29 -1.74 3.02
N ALA A 324 4.60 -0.48 2.74
CA ALA A 324 4.12 0.21 1.56
C ALA A 324 5.15 1.22 1.04
N SER A 325 5.02 1.64 -0.22
CA SER A 325 6.02 2.50 -0.87
C SER A 325 5.92 3.97 -0.46
N ASP A 326 4.71 4.44 -0.18
CA ASP A 326 4.41 5.86 -0.07
C ASP A 326 4.85 6.63 -1.33
N LEU A 327 4.62 6.03 -2.51
CA LEU A 327 4.94 6.69 -3.77
C LEU A 327 4.24 8.04 -3.87
N ASN A 328 5.00 9.12 -3.78
CA ASN A 328 4.50 10.49 -3.81
C ASN A 328 5.58 11.47 -4.35
N PRO A 329 5.21 12.66 -4.83
CA PRO A 329 6.17 13.56 -5.46
C PRO A 329 7.08 14.31 -4.46
N GLY A 330 6.75 14.31 -3.18
CA GLY A 330 7.42 15.18 -2.20
C GLY A 330 8.49 14.50 -1.37
N SER A 331 8.14 13.42 -0.74
CA SER A 331 9.00 12.70 0.22
C SER A 331 9.57 11.40 -0.35
N CYS A 332 8.87 10.75 -1.29
CA CYS A 332 9.28 9.45 -1.82
C CYS A 332 8.77 9.20 -3.23
N PHE A 333 9.51 9.62 -4.25
CA PHE A 333 9.19 9.27 -5.64
C PHE A 333 9.89 7.97 -6.04
N SER A 334 9.39 6.85 -5.53
CA SER A 334 9.95 5.51 -5.76
C SER A 334 8.91 4.41 -5.67
N ALA A 335 8.87 3.55 -6.68
CA ALA A 335 8.09 2.31 -6.74
C ALA A 335 8.93 1.06 -6.37
N SER A 336 10.13 1.23 -5.79
CA SER A 336 11.08 0.14 -5.62
C SER A 336 10.73 -0.82 -4.48
N ILE A 337 9.91 -1.82 -4.74
CA ILE A 337 9.62 -2.91 -3.81
C ILE A 337 10.88 -3.62 -3.31
N PRO A 338 11.90 -3.95 -4.18
CA PRO A 338 13.13 -4.59 -3.70
C PRO A 338 13.91 -3.74 -2.69
N MET A 339 13.98 -2.43 -2.90
CA MET A 339 14.65 -1.53 -1.97
C MET A 339 13.88 -1.43 -0.65
N MET A 340 12.55 -1.36 -0.71
CA MET A 340 11.69 -1.36 0.47
C MET A 340 11.92 -2.60 1.34
N ILE A 341 11.95 -3.80 0.76
CA ILE A 341 12.24 -5.05 1.47
C ILE A 341 13.64 -5.02 2.09
N ALA A 342 14.64 -4.55 1.35
CA ALA A 342 16.00 -4.46 1.86
C ALA A 342 16.12 -3.53 3.07
N LEU A 343 15.48 -2.36 3.01
CA LEU A 343 15.44 -1.39 4.12
C LEU A 343 14.73 -1.98 5.34
N ALA A 344 13.58 -2.63 5.14
CA ALA A 344 12.82 -3.28 6.21
C ALA A 344 13.67 -4.36 6.92
N CYS A 345 14.38 -5.21 6.17
CA CYS A 345 15.21 -6.26 6.76
C CYS A 345 16.48 -5.72 7.42
N ILE A 346 17.19 -4.80 6.75
CA ILE A 346 18.52 -4.34 7.21
C ILE A 346 18.38 -3.34 8.36
N TYR A 347 17.51 -2.33 8.22
CA TYR A 347 17.40 -1.23 9.18
C TYR A 347 16.30 -1.43 10.21
N MET A 348 15.12 -1.93 9.81
CA MET A 348 13.99 -2.11 10.71
C MET A 348 13.98 -3.48 11.38
N LYS A 349 14.96 -4.36 11.08
CA LYS A 349 15.17 -5.67 11.70
C LYS A 349 14.01 -6.65 11.53
N MET A 350 13.31 -6.55 10.41
CA MET A 350 12.34 -7.55 9.99
C MET A 350 13.07 -8.77 9.40
N THR A 351 12.52 -9.96 9.60
CA THR A 351 13.01 -11.14 8.87
C THR A 351 12.49 -11.15 7.44
N PRO A 352 13.09 -11.90 6.51
CA PRO A 352 12.57 -12.04 5.16
C PRO A 352 11.11 -12.52 5.14
N GLU A 353 10.74 -13.43 6.04
CA GLU A 353 9.39 -13.96 6.23
C GLU A 353 8.40 -12.86 6.62
N GLU A 354 8.78 -12.04 7.59
CA GLU A 354 7.97 -10.92 8.06
C GLU A 354 7.78 -9.86 6.98
N ALA A 355 8.82 -9.59 6.18
CA ALA A 355 8.74 -8.63 5.07
C ALA A 355 7.80 -9.13 3.94
N VAL A 356 7.85 -10.42 3.61
CA VAL A 356 6.92 -11.03 2.64
C VAL A 356 5.49 -10.99 3.17
N THR A 357 5.26 -11.38 4.42
CA THR A 357 3.93 -11.28 5.07
C THR A 357 3.41 -9.84 5.04
N ALA A 358 4.28 -8.86 5.30
CA ALA A 358 3.91 -7.44 5.35
C ALA A 358 3.47 -6.90 3.98
N LEU A 359 4.06 -7.39 2.87
CA LEU A 359 3.74 -6.98 1.50
C LEU A 359 2.65 -7.83 0.82
N THR A 360 2.18 -8.87 1.49
CA THR A 360 1.16 -9.77 0.93
C THR A 360 -0.10 -9.72 1.78
N ILE A 361 -0.31 -10.70 2.68
CA ILE A 361 -1.55 -10.82 3.45
C ILE A 361 -1.80 -9.61 4.40
N ASN A 362 -0.75 -9.00 4.98
CA ASN A 362 -0.92 -7.83 5.83
C ASN A 362 -1.16 -6.56 5.01
N GLY A 363 -0.51 -6.39 3.85
CA GLY A 363 -0.87 -5.33 2.89
C GLY A 363 -2.33 -5.45 2.44
N ALA A 364 -2.77 -6.67 2.12
CA ALA A 364 -4.17 -6.95 1.79
C ALA A 364 -5.12 -6.62 2.95
N ALA A 365 -4.72 -6.90 4.19
CA ALA A 365 -5.51 -6.55 5.37
C ALA A 365 -5.57 -5.03 5.61
N ALA A 366 -4.50 -4.28 5.30
CA ALA A 366 -4.47 -2.82 5.41
C ALA A 366 -5.42 -2.12 4.42
N VAL A 367 -5.84 -2.83 3.35
CA VAL A 367 -6.89 -2.39 2.41
C VAL A 367 -8.18 -3.22 2.53
N GLU A 368 -8.32 -3.99 3.61
CA GLU A 368 -9.48 -4.85 3.92
C GLU A 368 -9.85 -5.87 2.83
N ARG A 369 -8.86 -6.40 2.12
CA ARG A 369 -9.04 -7.42 1.08
C ARG A 369 -8.35 -8.75 1.39
N ALA A 370 -7.90 -8.98 2.63
CA ALA A 370 -7.19 -10.20 3.01
C ALA A 370 -8.01 -11.49 2.83
N SER A 371 -9.34 -11.42 2.78
CA SER A 371 -10.20 -12.56 2.43
C SER A 371 -10.17 -12.92 0.95
N GLU A 372 -9.73 -12.01 0.06
CA GLU A 372 -9.79 -12.16 -1.39
C GLU A 372 -8.41 -12.36 -2.02
N ILE A 373 -7.40 -11.63 -1.52
CA ILE A 373 -6.04 -11.54 -2.08
C ILE A 373 -4.96 -11.70 -1.00
N GLY A 374 -3.70 -11.57 -1.38
CA GLY A 374 -2.54 -11.54 -0.47
C GLY A 374 -2.12 -12.92 0.06
N SER A 375 -2.72 -14.00 -0.42
CA SER A 375 -2.26 -15.37 -0.13
C SER A 375 -2.62 -16.33 -1.26
N ILE A 376 -1.81 -17.37 -1.46
CA ILE A 376 -2.10 -18.47 -2.38
C ILE A 376 -2.94 -19.50 -1.60
N SER A 377 -4.26 -19.34 -1.70
CA SER A 377 -5.23 -20.20 -1.00
C SER A 377 -6.40 -20.52 -1.93
N VAL A 378 -6.92 -21.73 -1.86
CA VAL A 378 -8.07 -22.14 -2.67
C VAL A 378 -9.27 -21.22 -2.42
N GLY A 379 -9.90 -20.76 -3.49
CA GLY A 379 -11.05 -19.85 -3.49
C GLY A 379 -10.67 -18.36 -3.54
N LYS A 380 -9.40 -17.99 -3.43
CA LYS A 380 -8.93 -16.60 -3.60
C LYS A 380 -8.62 -16.28 -5.05
N ARG A 381 -8.52 -15.00 -5.33
CA ARG A 381 -8.13 -14.50 -6.64
C ARG A 381 -6.73 -14.98 -7.01
N ALA A 382 -6.55 -15.27 -8.28
CA ALA A 382 -5.30 -15.77 -8.84
C ALA A 382 -4.33 -14.61 -9.10
N ASP A 383 -3.91 -13.92 -8.04
CA ASP A 383 -2.91 -12.86 -8.03
C ASP A 383 -1.59 -13.44 -7.50
N VAL A 384 -0.69 -13.79 -8.42
CA VAL A 384 0.52 -14.57 -8.13
C VAL A 384 1.71 -14.01 -8.88
N ILE A 385 2.89 -14.03 -8.27
CA ILE A 385 4.15 -13.66 -8.91
C ILE A 385 5.15 -14.83 -8.91
N LEU A 386 5.94 -14.93 -9.96
CA LEU A 386 7.08 -15.84 -10.06
C LEU A 386 8.37 -15.04 -9.98
N LEU A 387 9.30 -15.48 -9.13
CA LEU A 387 10.62 -14.89 -9.04
C LEU A 387 11.61 -15.61 -9.95
N LYS A 388 12.64 -14.91 -10.44
CA LYS A 388 13.77 -15.45 -11.20
C LYS A 388 14.64 -16.45 -10.40
N TYR A 389 14.40 -16.59 -9.09
CA TYR A 389 15.23 -17.35 -8.15
C TYR A 389 14.39 -18.35 -7.35
N PRO A 390 15.00 -19.45 -6.86
CA PRO A 390 14.27 -20.56 -6.25
C PRO A 390 13.76 -20.28 -4.83
N SER A 391 14.05 -19.11 -4.24
CA SER A 391 13.66 -18.82 -2.88
C SER A 391 13.29 -17.35 -2.68
N TYR A 392 12.22 -17.08 -1.89
CA TYR A 392 11.86 -15.72 -1.45
C TYR A 392 12.99 -15.01 -0.71
N LYS A 393 13.95 -15.74 -0.13
CA LYS A 393 15.10 -15.16 0.59
C LYS A 393 16.02 -14.34 -0.30
N PHE A 394 15.94 -14.50 -1.62
CA PHE A 394 16.66 -13.63 -2.55
C PHE A 394 16.14 -12.20 -2.57
N LEU A 395 14.88 -11.95 -2.18
CA LEU A 395 14.30 -10.61 -2.15
C LEU A 395 15.13 -9.60 -1.35
N PRO A 396 15.48 -9.83 -0.06
CA PRO A 396 16.37 -8.93 0.66
C PRO A 396 17.86 -9.14 0.34
N TYR A 397 18.26 -10.33 -0.16
CA TYR A 397 19.65 -10.66 -0.42
C TYR A 397 20.20 -10.01 -1.70
N HIS A 398 19.40 -9.97 -2.76
CA HIS A 398 19.74 -9.30 -4.02
C HIS A 398 19.24 -7.87 -4.01
N VAL A 399 19.85 -7.06 -3.14
CA VAL A 399 19.42 -5.70 -2.77
C VAL A 399 19.15 -4.81 -3.99
N GLY A 400 17.95 -4.24 -4.03
CA GLY A 400 17.56 -3.21 -5.01
C GLY A 400 17.26 -3.72 -6.42
N MET A 401 17.37 -5.03 -6.66
CA MET A 401 17.12 -5.61 -7.98
C MET A 401 15.73 -6.18 -8.10
N ASN A 402 15.04 -5.89 -9.20
CA ASN A 402 13.76 -6.52 -9.51
C ASN A 402 13.94 -7.99 -9.85
N LEU A 403 13.38 -8.86 -9.04
CA LEU A 403 13.46 -10.32 -9.19
C LEU A 403 12.18 -10.93 -9.77
N VAL A 404 11.15 -10.12 -10.03
CA VAL A 404 9.90 -10.60 -10.64
C VAL A 404 10.18 -10.96 -12.10
N ASP A 405 9.76 -12.15 -12.48
CA ASP A 405 9.84 -12.70 -13.83
C ASP A 405 8.49 -12.67 -14.52
N THR A 406 7.47 -13.02 -13.78
CA THR A 406 6.11 -13.18 -14.28
C THR A 406 5.11 -12.70 -13.22
N VAL A 407 4.10 -11.99 -13.66
CA VAL A 407 2.92 -11.66 -12.87
C VAL A 407 1.71 -12.39 -13.45
N ILE A 408 0.92 -13.02 -12.59
CA ILE A 408 -0.40 -13.53 -12.92
C ILE A 408 -1.39 -12.68 -12.12
N LYS A 409 -2.29 -12.03 -12.83
CA LYS A 409 -3.32 -11.17 -12.25
C LYS A 409 -4.69 -11.61 -12.72
N ASP A 410 -5.57 -11.97 -11.76
CA ASP A 410 -6.89 -12.52 -12.06
C ASP A 410 -6.84 -13.73 -13.02
N GLY A 411 -5.75 -14.52 -12.94
CA GLY A 411 -5.53 -15.66 -13.83
C GLY A 411 -5.09 -15.30 -15.24
N GLU A 412 -4.72 -14.07 -15.52
CA GLU A 412 -4.09 -13.62 -16.77
C GLU A 412 -2.59 -13.48 -16.60
N LEU A 413 -1.82 -13.88 -17.63
CA LEU A 413 -0.36 -13.98 -17.59
C LEU A 413 0.30 -12.73 -18.19
N TYR A 414 1.22 -12.13 -17.42
CA TYR A 414 2.05 -10.98 -17.83
C TYR A 414 3.53 -11.33 -17.61
N MET A 415 4.32 -11.25 -18.66
CA MET A 415 5.80 -11.46 -18.59
C MET A 415 6.49 -10.11 -18.42
N MET A 416 7.39 -10.00 -17.41
CA MET A 416 8.07 -8.75 -17.03
C MET A 416 9.47 -8.63 -17.66
#